data_7dc7ed76160836dfc12fcd596a41258d
#
_entry.id   7dc7ed76160836dfc12fcd596a41258d
#
_cell.length_a   1.000
_cell.length_b   1.000
_cell.length_c   1.000
_cell.angle_alpha   90.00
_cell.angle_beta   90.00
_cell.angle_gamma   90.00
#
_symmetry.space_group_name_H-M   'P 1'
#
loop_
_entity.id
_entity.type
_entity.pdbx_description
1 polymer ?
#
loop_
_entity_poly.entity_id
_entity_poly.type
_entity_poly.pdbx_seq_one_letter_code
_entity_poly.pdbx_strand_id
1 'polypeptide(L)'
;YQSIELSFRYFFIRKVMFVKHSRGLIIFPGGLGTMDEAFESLTLIQTMKIAPFPVVFVDKAFWGGLFDWIRGTMLERNKAVSPEDFELFHLTDSVNEAVDLVHQVHLGTRPWATKLPRFEAVEPRPAQAARGRPTSRRSWRTGDEYMGSADDFE
;
A
#
# COMPACT_ATOMS: atom_id res chain seq x y z
N TYR A 1 22.51 6.83 8.37
CA TYR A 1 23.36 7.23 7.24
C TYR A 1 22.51 7.20 5.97
N GLN A 2 22.13 8.36 5.43
CA GLN A 2 21.42 8.46 4.15
C GLN A 2 22.47 8.76 3.07
N SER A 3 22.56 7.89 2.06
CA SER A 3 23.43 8.11 0.90
C SER A 3 22.71 8.86 -0.23
N ILE A 4 21.38 8.84 -0.24
CA ILE A 4 20.54 9.51 -1.23
C ILE A 4 19.33 10.09 -0.50
N GLU A 5 19.09 11.39 -0.69
CA GLU A 5 17.89 12.08 -0.22
C GLU A 5 16.94 12.31 -1.41
N LEU A 6 15.69 11.84 -1.28
CA LEU A 6 14.66 12.04 -2.27
C LEU A 6 13.55 12.91 -1.67
N SER A 7 13.30 14.05 -2.31
CA SER A 7 12.19 14.93 -1.95
C SER A 7 11.04 14.76 -2.95
N PHE A 8 9.85 14.50 -2.45
CA PHE A 8 8.64 14.36 -3.26
C PHE A 8 7.73 15.57 -3.04
N ARG A 9 7.39 16.28 -4.11
CA ARG A 9 6.46 17.41 -4.05
C ARG A 9 5.06 16.99 -3.61
N TYR A 10 4.64 15.78 -3.98
CA TYR A 10 3.32 15.24 -3.64
C TYR A 10 3.45 13.96 -2.83
N PHE A 11 2.75 13.91 -1.71
CA PHE A 11 2.79 12.80 -0.76
C PHE A 11 2.40 11.44 -1.40
N PHE A 12 1.39 11.43 -2.29
CA PHE A 12 0.93 10.20 -2.95
C PHE A 12 1.99 9.58 -3.86
N ILE A 13 2.88 10.38 -4.46
CA ILE A 13 3.96 9.83 -5.31
C ILE A 13 4.91 8.99 -4.46
N ARG A 14 5.24 9.47 -3.25
CA ARG A 14 6.07 8.72 -2.31
C ARG A 14 5.47 7.35 -1.99
N LYS A 15 4.17 7.31 -1.71
CA LYS A 15 3.44 6.06 -1.41
C LYS A 15 3.45 5.09 -2.60
N VAL A 16 3.15 5.57 -3.80
CA VAL A 16 3.19 4.74 -5.01
C VAL A 16 4.58 4.14 -5.23
N MET A 17 5.64 4.96 -5.09
CA MET A 17 7.01 4.48 -5.27
C MET A 17 7.42 3.48 -4.20
N PHE A 18 7.01 3.71 -2.94
CA PHE A 18 7.25 2.80 -1.84
C PHE A 18 6.66 1.41 -2.10
N VAL A 19 5.38 1.33 -2.42
CA VAL A 19 4.69 0.06 -2.66
C VAL A 19 5.17 -0.60 -3.95
N LYS A 20 5.34 0.15 -5.04
CA LYS A 20 5.71 -0.37 -6.37
C LYS A 20 7.07 -1.09 -6.37
N HIS A 21 8.00 -0.62 -5.56
CA HIS A 21 9.36 -1.18 -5.50
C HIS A 21 9.57 -2.15 -4.33
N SER A 22 8.56 -2.34 -3.48
CA SER A 22 8.62 -3.29 -2.37
C SER A 22 8.40 -4.73 -2.84
N ARG A 23 9.06 -5.67 -2.14
CA ARG A 23 8.91 -7.11 -2.30
C ARG A 23 8.34 -7.78 -1.06
N GLY A 24 8.12 -6.98 -0.02
CA GLY A 24 7.56 -7.35 1.26
C GLY A 24 7.62 -6.16 2.19
N LEU A 25 6.81 -6.16 3.23
CA LEU A 25 6.82 -5.17 4.30
C LEU A 25 6.99 -5.87 5.64
N ILE A 26 7.92 -5.36 6.45
CA ILE A 26 8.06 -5.76 7.86
C ILE A 26 7.68 -4.54 8.69
N ILE A 27 6.62 -4.68 9.47
CA ILE A 27 5.96 -3.59 10.17
C ILE A 27 6.20 -3.76 11.67
N PHE A 28 6.93 -2.83 12.26
CA PHE A 28 7.17 -2.76 13.70
C PHE A 28 6.10 -1.92 14.39
N PRO A 29 5.99 -1.98 15.74
CA PRO A 29 5.13 -1.09 16.50
C PRO A 29 5.30 0.37 16.08
N GLY A 30 4.17 1.04 15.81
CA GLY A 30 4.18 2.40 15.30
C GLY A 30 2.83 3.09 15.41
N GLY A 31 2.76 4.33 14.98
CA GLY A 31 1.55 5.15 15.06
C GLY A 31 0.69 5.10 13.78
N LEU A 32 -0.14 6.14 13.62
CA LEU A 32 -1.09 6.26 12.52
C LEU A 32 -0.43 6.22 11.14
N GLY A 33 0.77 6.80 10.99
CA GLY A 33 1.49 6.75 9.71
C GLY A 33 1.95 5.34 9.35
N THR A 34 2.34 4.51 10.34
CA THR A 34 2.67 3.09 10.13
C THR A 34 1.43 2.30 9.72
N MET A 35 0.30 2.56 10.37
CA MET A 35 -0.98 1.94 10.01
C MET A 35 -1.42 2.36 8.59
N ASP A 36 -1.26 3.62 8.22
CA ASP A 36 -1.59 4.14 6.90
C ASP A 36 -0.83 3.38 5.79
N GLU A 37 0.48 3.21 5.90
CA GLU A 37 1.27 2.44 4.92
C GLU A 37 0.91 0.95 4.92
N ALA A 38 0.65 0.37 6.10
CA ALA A 38 0.27 -1.02 6.23
C ALA A 38 -1.08 -1.32 5.56
N PHE A 39 -2.12 -0.56 5.91
CA PHE A 39 -3.47 -0.77 5.40
C PHE A 39 -3.62 -0.38 3.94
N GLU A 40 -2.91 0.63 3.46
CA GLU A 40 -2.84 0.92 2.04
C GLU A 40 -2.28 -0.28 1.25
N SER A 41 -1.15 -0.84 1.70
CA SER A 41 -0.55 -2.00 1.05
C SER A 41 -1.49 -3.22 1.06
N LEU A 42 -2.10 -3.51 2.21
CA LEU A 42 -3.07 -4.60 2.34
C LEU A 42 -4.27 -4.39 1.40
N THR A 43 -4.80 -3.17 1.31
CA THR A 43 -5.93 -2.83 0.44
C THR A 43 -5.56 -2.96 -1.03
N LEU A 44 -4.37 -2.51 -1.42
CA LEU A 44 -3.90 -2.64 -2.81
C LEU A 44 -3.73 -4.11 -3.22
N ILE A 45 -3.23 -4.96 -2.32
CA ILE A 45 -3.12 -6.41 -2.56
C ILE A 45 -4.52 -7.03 -2.61
N GLN A 46 -5.39 -6.77 -1.63
CA GLN A 46 -6.74 -7.29 -1.55
C GLN A 46 -7.55 -6.96 -2.81
N THR A 47 -7.43 -5.73 -3.31
CA THR A 47 -8.15 -5.27 -4.50
C THR A 47 -7.43 -5.60 -5.80
N MET A 48 -6.38 -6.38 -5.77
CA MET A 48 -5.60 -6.82 -6.94
C MET A 48 -5.04 -5.63 -7.77
N LYS A 49 -4.70 -4.54 -7.12
CA LYS A 49 -4.05 -3.38 -7.75
C LYS A 49 -2.54 -3.55 -7.87
N ILE A 50 -1.98 -4.40 -7.02
CA ILE A 50 -0.57 -4.81 -7.05
C ILE A 50 -0.47 -6.32 -6.87
N ALA A 51 0.64 -6.91 -7.32
CA ALA A 51 0.93 -8.31 -7.06
C ALA A 51 1.09 -8.56 -5.54
N PRO A 52 0.55 -9.67 -5.01
CA PRO A 52 0.69 -10.00 -3.61
C PRO A 52 2.16 -10.14 -3.19
N PHE A 53 2.50 -9.56 -2.06
CA PHE A 53 3.78 -9.73 -1.37
C PHE A 53 3.55 -9.84 0.14
N PRO A 54 4.51 -10.39 0.91
CA PRO A 54 4.35 -10.57 2.35
C PRO A 54 4.25 -9.23 3.09
N VAL A 55 3.24 -9.11 3.95
CA VAL A 55 3.11 -8.04 4.94
C VAL A 55 3.20 -8.68 6.32
N VAL A 56 4.29 -8.45 7.03
CA VAL A 56 4.59 -9.11 8.30
C VAL A 56 4.59 -8.08 9.42
N PHE A 57 3.73 -8.30 10.39
CA PHE A 57 3.68 -7.48 11.61
C PHE A 57 4.51 -8.15 12.71
N VAL A 58 5.43 -7.40 13.29
CA VAL A 58 6.28 -7.87 14.38
C VAL A 58 5.79 -7.27 15.69
N ASP A 59 5.69 -8.09 16.73
CA ASP A 59 5.18 -7.78 18.06
C ASP A 59 3.66 -8.08 18.20
N LYS A 60 3.38 -9.31 18.63
CA LYS A 60 2.00 -9.78 18.88
C LYS A 60 1.32 -9.03 20.03
N ALA A 61 2.10 -8.58 21.02
CA ALA A 61 1.54 -7.83 22.14
C ALA A 61 1.00 -6.46 21.70
N PHE A 62 1.68 -5.83 20.74
CA PHE A 62 1.24 -4.55 20.17
C PHE A 62 0.10 -4.70 19.16
N TRP A 63 0.25 -5.60 18.20
CA TRP A 63 -0.67 -5.71 17.04
C TRP A 63 -1.85 -6.65 17.28
N GLY A 64 -1.75 -7.57 18.24
CA GLY A 64 -2.76 -8.63 18.46
C GLY A 64 -4.16 -8.09 18.66
N GLY A 65 -4.33 -7.08 19.50
CA GLY A 65 -5.65 -6.47 19.73
C GLY A 65 -6.30 -5.86 18.49
N LEU A 66 -5.51 -5.32 17.56
CA LEU A 66 -6.01 -4.84 16.28
C LEU A 66 -6.54 -5.99 15.42
N PHE A 67 -5.78 -7.08 15.30
CA PHE A 67 -6.19 -8.23 14.50
C PHE A 67 -7.35 -9.01 15.12
N ASP A 68 -7.44 -9.08 16.43
CA ASP A 68 -8.61 -9.61 17.14
C ASP A 68 -9.86 -8.78 16.86
N TRP A 69 -9.73 -7.46 16.84
CA TRP A 69 -10.82 -6.56 16.48
C TRP A 69 -11.24 -6.74 15.01
N ILE A 70 -10.29 -6.83 14.07
CA ILE A 70 -10.56 -7.10 12.65
C ILE A 70 -11.32 -8.42 12.51
N ARG A 71 -10.89 -9.48 13.19
CA ARG A 71 -11.54 -10.79 13.17
C ARG A 71 -12.96 -10.73 13.75
N GLY A 72 -13.10 -10.30 15.00
CA GLY A 72 -14.37 -10.33 15.70
C GLY A 72 -15.39 -9.32 15.18
N THR A 73 -14.91 -8.13 14.76
CA THR A 73 -15.79 -7.03 14.36
C THR A 73 -15.96 -6.98 12.84
N MET A 74 -14.87 -6.94 12.07
CA MET A 74 -14.97 -6.78 10.63
C MET A 74 -15.37 -8.08 9.93
N LEU A 75 -14.78 -9.23 10.31
CA LEU A 75 -15.09 -10.50 9.67
C LEU A 75 -16.38 -11.12 10.23
N GLU A 76 -16.43 -11.40 11.54
CA GLU A 76 -17.49 -12.23 12.09
C GLU A 76 -18.81 -11.48 12.22
N ARG A 77 -18.79 -10.26 12.75
CA ARG A 77 -20.00 -9.46 13.01
C ARG A 77 -20.53 -8.76 11.77
N ASN A 78 -19.65 -8.01 11.08
CA ASN A 78 -20.08 -7.08 10.02
C ASN A 78 -19.86 -7.62 8.60
N LYS A 79 -19.12 -8.72 8.42
CA LYS A 79 -18.80 -9.27 7.09
C LYS A 79 -18.14 -8.24 6.14
N ALA A 80 -17.38 -7.31 6.70
CA ALA A 80 -16.70 -6.24 5.97
C ALA A 80 -15.39 -6.71 5.31
N VAL A 81 -14.86 -7.85 5.75
CA VAL A 81 -13.69 -8.53 5.17
C VAL A 81 -14.02 -10.02 5.00
N SER A 82 -13.26 -10.71 4.17
CA SER A 82 -13.40 -12.14 3.93
C SER A 82 -12.39 -12.97 4.76
N PRO A 83 -12.62 -14.27 4.98
CA PRO A 83 -11.64 -15.14 5.63
C PRO A 83 -10.28 -15.16 4.90
N GLU A 84 -10.29 -15.07 3.57
CA GLU A 84 -9.11 -15.07 2.72
C GLU A 84 -8.22 -13.85 2.94
N ASP A 85 -8.81 -12.72 3.39
CA ASP A 85 -8.07 -11.50 3.69
C ASP A 85 -7.05 -11.68 4.84
N PHE A 86 -7.25 -12.71 5.67
CA PHE A 86 -6.29 -13.08 6.71
C PHE A 86 -5.01 -13.75 6.17
N GLU A 87 -4.95 -14.10 4.90
CA GLU A 87 -3.72 -14.54 4.24
C GLU A 87 -2.84 -13.37 3.75
N LEU A 88 -3.36 -12.13 3.80
CA LEU A 88 -2.64 -10.94 3.37
C LEU A 88 -1.50 -10.55 4.30
N PHE A 89 -1.54 -10.99 5.56
CA PHE A 89 -0.57 -10.61 6.58
C PHE A 89 -0.16 -11.79 7.47
N HIS A 90 0.99 -11.65 8.09
CA HIS A 90 1.51 -12.57 9.10
C HIS A 90 1.88 -11.80 10.37
N LEU A 91 1.61 -12.38 11.54
CA LEU A 91 1.91 -11.80 12.84
C LEU A 91 2.90 -12.68 13.58
N THR A 92 4.05 -12.11 13.94
CA THR A 92 5.13 -12.84 14.63
C THR A 92 5.79 -11.98 15.70
N ASP A 93 6.50 -12.62 16.62
CA ASP A 93 7.39 -11.95 17.58
C ASP A 93 8.85 -12.03 17.14
N SER A 94 9.15 -12.77 16.07
CA SER A 94 10.50 -13.01 15.59
C SER A 94 10.84 -12.18 14.36
N VAL A 95 11.80 -11.29 14.51
CA VAL A 95 12.34 -10.52 13.36
C VAL A 95 12.97 -11.45 12.32
N ASN A 96 13.67 -12.50 12.77
CA ASN A 96 14.29 -13.47 11.87
C ASN A 96 13.23 -14.22 11.05
N GLU A 97 12.14 -14.67 11.69
CA GLU A 97 11.00 -15.27 10.99
C GLU A 97 10.40 -14.32 9.93
N ALA A 98 10.24 -13.04 10.27
CA ALA A 98 9.72 -12.04 9.36
C ALA A 98 10.63 -11.87 8.11
N VAL A 99 11.94 -11.78 8.31
CA VAL A 99 12.93 -11.66 7.23
C VAL A 99 12.95 -12.93 6.37
N ASP A 100 12.98 -14.11 7.00
CA ASP A 100 13.00 -15.39 6.30
C ASP A 100 11.74 -15.58 5.45
N LEU A 101 10.57 -15.19 5.98
CA LEU A 101 9.32 -15.26 5.25
C LEU A 101 9.35 -14.38 3.99
N VAL A 102 9.76 -13.13 4.11
CA VAL A 102 9.87 -12.23 2.95
C VAL A 102 10.87 -12.76 1.94
N HIS A 103 12.01 -13.27 2.40
CA HIS A 103 13.05 -13.82 1.52
C HIS A 103 12.57 -15.08 0.78
N GLN A 104 11.93 -16.03 1.46
CA GLN A 104 11.41 -17.25 0.86
C GLN A 104 10.33 -16.98 -0.19
N VAL A 105 9.42 -16.03 0.09
CA VAL A 105 8.39 -15.65 -0.87
C VAL A 105 9.02 -14.95 -2.08
N HIS A 106 9.99 -14.08 -1.86
CA HIS A 106 10.71 -13.40 -2.95
C HIS A 106 11.44 -14.38 -3.87
N LEU A 107 12.04 -15.42 -3.31
CA LEU A 107 12.70 -16.50 -4.07
C LEU A 107 11.72 -17.49 -4.73
N GLY A 108 10.42 -17.37 -4.45
CA GLY A 108 9.40 -18.29 -4.96
C GLY A 108 9.40 -19.68 -4.30
N THR A 109 10.15 -19.85 -3.20
CA THR A 109 10.23 -21.12 -2.46
C THR A 109 9.06 -21.30 -1.48
N ARG A 110 8.34 -20.22 -1.15
CA ARG A 110 7.16 -20.24 -0.31
C ARG A 110 6.02 -19.49 -1.00
N PRO A 111 4.83 -20.12 -1.16
CA PRO A 111 3.66 -19.43 -1.69
C PRO A 111 3.12 -18.41 -0.67
N TRP A 112 2.51 -17.33 -1.17
CA TRP A 112 1.89 -16.29 -0.36
C TRP A 112 0.51 -15.93 -0.90
N ALA A 113 -0.47 -15.75 0.01
CA ALA A 113 -1.84 -15.31 -0.30
C ALA A 113 -2.49 -16.11 -1.44
N THR A 114 -2.36 -17.44 -1.39
CA THR A 114 -2.73 -18.35 -2.49
C THR A 114 -4.23 -18.49 -2.71
N LYS A 115 -5.05 -18.10 -1.72
CA LYS A 115 -6.51 -18.17 -1.81
C LYS A 115 -7.11 -16.90 -2.41
N LEU A 116 -6.30 -15.85 -2.57
CA LEU A 116 -6.75 -14.67 -3.29
C LEU A 116 -6.95 -14.99 -4.77
N PRO A 117 -7.87 -14.29 -5.46
CA PRO A 117 -7.96 -14.35 -6.91
C PRO A 117 -6.60 -14.12 -7.55
N ARG A 118 -6.32 -14.79 -8.67
CA ARG A 118 -5.03 -14.59 -9.34
C ARG A 118 -4.89 -13.15 -9.80
N PHE A 119 -3.76 -12.54 -9.47
CA PHE A 119 -3.37 -11.25 -10.02
C PHE A 119 -3.07 -11.43 -11.52
N GLU A 120 -3.92 -10.89 -12.37
CA GLU A 120 -3.64 -10.75 -13.79
C GLU A 120 -3.02 -9.36 -13.98
N ALA A 121 -1.74 -9.32 -14.32
CA ALA A 121 -1.10 -8.07 -14.70
C ALA A 121 -1.87 -7.49 -15.90
N VAL A 122 -2.49 -6.34 -15.69
CA VAL A 122 -3.12 -5.60 -16.79
C VAL A 122 -2.00 -5.22 -17.74
N GLU A 123 -1.98 -5.84 -18.93
CA GLU A 123 -1.06 -5.41 -19.97
C GLU A 123 -1.22 -3.90 -20.20
N PRO A 124 -0.12 -3.14 -20.25
CA PRO A 124 -0.22 -1.72 -20.54
C PRO A 124 -0.97 -1.58 -21.87
N ARG A 125 -2.09 -0.87 -21.85
CA ARG A 125 -2.79 -0.55 -23.11
C ARG A 125 -1.76 -0.03 -24.09
N PRO A 126 -1.69 -0.59 -25.32
CA PRO A 126 -0.82 -0.01 -26.33
C PRO A 126 -1.15 1.48 -26.41
N ALA A 127 -0.13 2.32 -26.34
CA ALA A 127 -0.30 3.76 -26.42
C ALA A 127 -1.16 4.01 -27.66
N GLN A 128 -2.44 4.40 -27.46
CA GLN A 128 -3.27 4.81 -28.56
C GLN A 128 -2.51 5.93 -29.23
N ALA A 129 -2.03 5.68 -30.46
CA ALA A 129 -1.37 6.68 -31.27
C ALA A 129 -2.15 7.96 -31.13
N ALA A 130 -1.51 8.99 -30.60
CA ALA A 130 -2.12 10.26 -30.27
C ALA A 130 -2.82 10.78 -31.54
N ARG A 131 -4.11 10.46 -31.67
CA ARG A 131 -4.95 11.10 -32.67
C ARG A 131 -4.89 12.57 -32.32
N GLY A 132 -4.32 13.35 -33.25
CA GLY A 132 -3.95 14.74 -33.15
C GLY A 132 -4.77 15.54 -32.15
N ARG A 133 -4.20 15.86 -31.01
CA ARG A 133 -4.73 16.92 -30.17
C ARG A 133 -4.63 18.22 -30.98
N PRO A 134 -5.73 18.97 -31.14
CA PRO A 134 -5.62 20.31 -31.68
C PRO A 134 -4.62 21.07 -30.80
N THR A 135 -3.59 21.63 -31.41
CA THR A 135 -2.60 22.48 -30.76
C THR A 135 -3.21 23.86 -30.44
N SER A 136 -4.25 23.90 -29.63
CA SER A 136 -4.59 25.13 -28.96
C SER A 136 -3.69 25.26 -27.74
N ARG A 137 -2.66 26.06 -27.86
CA ARG A 137 -1.87 26.56 -26.72
C ARG A 137 -2.83 27.29 -25.77
N ARG A 138 -3.42 26.60 -24.82
CA ARG A 138 -3.89 27.25 -23.61
C ARG A 138 -2.63 27.62 -22.82
N SER A 139 -2.28 28.90 -22.86
CA SER A 139 -1.33 29.47 -21.93
C SER A 139 -1.84 29.18 -20.52
N TRP A 140 -1.14 28.32 -19.78
CA TRP A 140 -1.31 28.20 -18.35
C TRP A 140 -0.86 29.53 -17.75
N ARG A 141 -1.80 30.35 -17.34
CA ARG A 141 -1.51 31.50 -16.50
C ARG A 141 -0.88 30.94 -15.21
N THR A 142 0.29 31.43 -14.90
CA THR A 142 0.99 31.20 -13.63
C THR A 142 0.05 31.58 -12.50
N GLY A 143 -0.14 30.64 -11.56
CA GLY A 143 -1.14 30.72 -10.51
C GLY A 143 -0.84 31.75 -9.42
N ASP A 144 -1.22 32.98 -9.66
CA ASP A 144 -1.28 34.03 -8.63
C ASP A 144 -2.73 34.36 -8.19
N GLU A 145 -3.73 33.57 -8.58
CA GLU A 145 -5.14 33.84 -8.26
C GLU A 145 -5.81 32.84 -7.29
N TYR A 146 -5.05 32.07 -6.50
CA TYR A 146 -5.58 31.24 -5.42
C TYR A 146 -4.93 31.56 -4.07
N MET A 147 -4.94 32.83 -3.71
CA MET A 147 -4.85 33.27 -2.32
C MET A 147 -6.22 33.88 -1.98
N GLY A 148 -7.17 33.03 -1.64
CA GLY A 148 -8.34 33.48 -0.90
C GLY A 148 -7.88 34.14 0.39
N SER A 149 -8.42 35.31 0.68
CA SER A 149 -8.09 36.08 1.87
C SER A 149 -8.37 35.24 3.12
N ALA A 150 -7.53 35.41 4.14
CA ALA A 150 -7.60 34.72 5.44
C ALA A 150 -8.88 35.04 6.27
N ASP A 151 -9.85 35.73 5.69
CA ASP A 151 -11.03 36.27 6.40
C ASP A 151 -12.30 35.40 6.24
N ASP A 152 -12.22 34.23 5.57
CA ASP A 152 -13.38 33.37 5.36
C ASP A 152 -13.58 32.25 6.41
N PHE A 153 -12.86 32.31 7.54
CA PHE A 153 -13.03 31.39 8.67
C PHE A 153 -13.28 32.15 9.98
N GLU A 154 -14.49 32.66 10.17
CA GLU A 154 -15.15 32.84 11.46
C GLU A 154 -16.34 31.92 11.63
#